data_cae453c73c76fea778f810aa82aac6b7
#
_entry.id   cae453c73c76fea778f810aa82aac6b7
#
_cell.length_a   1.000
_cell.length_b   1.000
_cell.length_c   1.000
_cell.angle_alpha   90.00
_cell.angle_beta   90.00
_cell.angle_gamma   90.00
#
_symmetry.space_group_name_H-M   'P 1'
#
loop_
_entity.id
_entity.type
_entity.pdbx_description
1 polymer ?
#
loop_
_entity_poly.entity_id
_entity_poly.type
_entity_poly.pdbx_seq_one_letter_code
_entity_poly.pdbx_strand_id
1 'polypeptide(L)'
;MIEHEIFDNIKADALFLRGKLKEAFDLYLHGATELHDERAAFDLAYMYHRGFYVPTNYFMARKFYHAASAMEGGAPLFNLALMEIRGQGDAPDLKSALRHMEEAAALDCPDALLYLGTAYTLGCVFDPLNVECLSMIPFYRVIPRTEQSLLTGTGLDPALEDERFSVIEADEYAAVEMFERATQYKDDTYISPQIGAARLALGQALIEGFGMEYDPRRGYRLLERAALENGSREAAAFLTAHGEEAQIYGISPARIALLEKKEN
;
A
#
# COMPACT_ATOMS: atom_id res chain seq x y z
N MET A 1 -20.61 -20.54 33.59
CA MET A 1 -19.58 -19.88 32.78
C MET A 1 -20.17 -19.79 31.39
N ILE A 2 -20.34 -18.60 30.86
CA ILE A 2 -20.73 -18.41 29.46
C ILE A 2 -19.45 -18.67 28.66
N GLU A 3 -19.39 -19.78 27.91
CA GLU A 3 -18.33 -19.97 26.92
C GLU A 3 -18.50 -18.84 25.92
N HIS A 4 -17.52 -17.92 25.86
CA HIS A 4 -17.49 -16.94 24.80
C HIS A 4 -17.15 -17.71 23.51
N GLU A 5 -18.13 -17.77 22.61
CA GLU A 5 -17.90 -18.28 21.28
C GLU A 5 -16.85 -17.38 20.60
N ILE A 6 -15.76 -18.00 20.11
CA ILE A 6 -14.68 -17.29 19.41
C ILE A 6 -14.91 -17.50 17.93
N PHE A 7 -14.75 -16.43 17.15
CA PHE A 7 -14.88 -16.51 15.70
C PHE A 7 -13.78 -17.41 15.09
N ASP A 8 -14.21 -18.37 14.27
CA ASP A 8 -13.32 -19.28 13.55
C ASP A 8 -12.97 -18.70 12.17
N ASN A 9 -12.01 -17.77 12.14
CA ASN A 9 -11.52 -17.14 10.92
C ASN A 9 -10.89 -18.15 9.95
N ILE A 10 -10.19 -19.16 10.44
CA ILE A 10 -9.54 -20.19 9.60
C ILE A 10 -10.57 -20.94 8.76
N LYS A 11 -11.69 -21.31 9.39
CA LYS A 11 -12.79 -21.99 8.71
C LYS A 11 -13.46 -21.09 7.68
N ALA A 12 -13.72 -19.83 8.02
CA ALA A 12 -14.36 -18.86 7.14
C ALA A 12 -13.47 -18.57 5.92
N ASP A 13 -12.18 -18.31 6.13
CA ASP A 13 -11.19 -18.08 5.08
C ASP A 13 -11.04 -19.29 4.15
N ALA A 14 -11.00 -20.52 4.71
CA ALA A 14 -10.94 -21.74 3.93
C ALA A 14 -12.19 -21.95 3.05
N LEU A 15 -13.36 -21.56 3.50
CA LEU A 15 -14.58 -21.59 2.69
C LEU A 15 -14.53 -20.55 1.56
N PHE A 16 -14.09 -19.32 1.88
CA PHE A 16 -13.93 -18.26 0.89
C PHE A 16 -12.96 -18.68 -0.24
N LEU A 17 -11.78 -19.19 0.12
CA LEU A 17 -10.77 -19.66 -0.84
C LEU A 17 -11.24 -20.83 -1.70
N ARG A 18 -12.15 -21.67 -1.19
CA ARG A 18 -12.78 -22.78 -1.95
C ARG A 18 -13.96 -22.32 -2.81
N GLY A 19 -14.27 -21.04 -2.88
CA GLY A 19 -15.39 -20.49 -3.62
C GLY A 19 -16.77 -20.74 -3.00
N LYS A 20 -16.83 -21.24 -1.75
CA LYS A 20 -18.07 -21.43 -0.97
C LYS A 20 -18.51 -20.11 -0.34
N LEU A 21 -18.74 -19.12 -1.21
CA LEU A 21 -18.91 -17.72 -0.81
C LEU A 21 -20.10 -17.47 0.10
N LYS A 22 -21.21 -18.22 -0.07
CA LYS A 22 -22.36 -18.11 0.80
C LYS A 22 -22.03 -18.55 2.23
N GLU A 23 -21.43 -19.73 2.37
CA GLU A 23 -21.06 -20.30 3.68
C GLU A 23 -20.04 -19.38 4.40
N ALA A 24 -19.06 -18.83 3.66
CA ALA A 24 -18.10 -17.87 4.19
C ALA A 24 -18.79 -16.57 4.64
N PHE A 25 -19.68 -16.01 3.81
CA PHE A 25 -20.44 -14.81 4.13
C PHE A 25 -21.28 -14.96 5.39
N ASP A 26 -22.00 -16.09 5.51
CA ASP A 26 -22.85 -16.36 6.69
C ASP A 26 -21.99 -16.42 7.98
N LEU A 27 -20.77 -17.00 7.91
CA LEU A 27 -19.83 -17.03 9.05
C LEU A 27 -19.27 -15.65 9.37
N TYR A 28 -18.80 -14.89 8.37
CA TYR A 28 -18.31 -13.54 8.61
C TYR A 28 -19.39 -12.61 9.15
N LEU A 29 -20.64 -12.76 8.65
CA LEU A 29 -21.76 -11.98 9.16
C LEU A 29 -22.02 -12.29 10.64
N HIS A 30 -22.07 -13.58 11.03
CA HIS A 30 -22.24 -13.99 12.41
C HIS A 30 -21.08 -13.46 13.29
N GLY A 31 -19.83 -13.65 12.87
CA GLY A 31 -18.66 -13.14 13.57
C GLY A 31 -18.71 -11.63 13.79
N ALA A 32 -19.03 -10.86 12.74
CA ALA A 32 -19.08 -9.41 12.80
C ALA A 32 -20.24 -8.86 13.64
N THR A 33 -21.44 -9.50 13.59
CA THR A 33 -22.64 -8.93 14.21
C THR A 33 -22.95 -9.48 15.58
N GLU A 34 -22.69 -10.76 15.84
CA GLU A 34 -23.02 -11.43 17.11
C GLU A 34 -21.82 -11.53 18.03
N LEU A 35 -20.61 -11.77 17.45
CA LEU A 35 -19.39 -11.91 18.23
C LEU A 35 -18.57 -10.60 18.31
N HIS A 36 -18.93 -9.58 17.50
CA HIS A 36 -18.22 -8.31 17.37
C HIS A 36 -16.73 -8.48 17.04
N ASP A 37 -16.44 -9.50 16.24
CA ASP A 37 -15.08 -9.81 15.81
C ASP A 37 -14.64 -8.87 14.70
N GLU A 38 -13.51 -8.18 14.90
CA GLU A 38 -12.99 -7.17 13.98
C GLU A 38 -12.48 -7.79 12.67
N ARG A 39 -11.89 -8.98 12.72
CA ARG A 39 -11.43 -9.70 11.55
C ARG A 39 -12.61 -10.14 10.67
N ALA A 40 -13.66 -10.69 11.30
CA ALA A 40 -14.88 -11.02 10.57
C ALA A 40 -15.55 -9.79 9.96
N ALA A 41 -15.54 -8.67 10.66
CA ALA A 41 -16.06 -7.40 10.13
C ALA A 41 -15.23 -6.92 8.92
N PHE A 42 -13.91 -7.03 8.97
CA PHE A 42 -13.03 -6.68 7.86
C PHE A 42 -13.32 -7.53 6.61
N ASP A 43 -13.39 -8.85 6.77
CA ASP A 43 -13.62 -9.76 5.64
C ASP A 43 -15.03 -9.61 5.07
N LEU A 44 -16.03 -9.36 5.92
CA LEU A 44 -17.40 -9.04 5.49
C LEU A 44 -17.45 -7.71 4.72
N ALA A 45 -16.74 -6.68 5.22
CA ALA A 45 -16.59 -5.40 4.51
C ALA A 45 -16.00 -5.60 3.11
N TYR A 46 -14.96 -6.43 3.02
CA TYR A 46 -14.32 -6.75 1.74
C TYR A 46 -15.29 -7.45 0.78
N MET A 47 -16.13 -8.39 1.27
CA MET A 47 -17.14 -9.04 0.44
C MET A 47 -18.17 -8.05 -0.10
N TYR A 48 -18.65 -7.11 0.71
CA TYR A 48 -19.55 -6.03 0.24
C TYR A 48 -18.86 -5.07 -0.71
N HIS A 49 -17.60 -4.74 -0.46
CA HIS A 49 -16.83 -3.82 -1.29
C HIS A 49 -16.58 -4.37 -2.70
N ARG A 50 -16.23 -5.66 -2.80
CA ARG A 50 -15.88 -6.33 -4.06
C ARG A 50 -17.05 -7.03 -4.74
N GLY A 51 -18.20 -7.13 -4.08
CA GLY A 51 -19.38 -7.80 -4.62
C GLY A 51 -19.25 -9.33 -4.62
N PHE A 52 -18.57 -9.92 -3.64
CA PHE A 52 -18.50 -11.38 -3.50
C PHE A 52 -19.74 -11.93 -2.83
N TYR A 53 -20.44 -12.84 -3.50
CA TYR A 53 -21.71 -13.45 -3.10
C TYR A 53 -22.90 -12.48 -3.09
N VAL A 54 -22.73 -11.26 -2.58
CA VAL A 54 -23.73 -10.19 -2.57
C VAL A 54 -23.34 -9.10 -3.56
N PRO A 55 -24.29 -8.33 -4.12
CA PRO A 55 -23.94 -7.18 -4.94
C PRO A 55 -23.07 -6.19 -4.15
N THR A 56 -22.19 -5.48 -4.87
CA THR A 56 -21.38 -4.40 -4.29
C THR A 56 -22.27 -3.41 -3.53
N ASN A 57 -21.90 -3.14 -2.29
CA ASN A 57 -22.60 -2.22 -1.42
C ASN A 57 -21.59 -1.41 -0.59
N TYR A 58 -21.21 -0.26 -1.09
CA TYR A 58 -20.23 0.62 -0.46
C TYR A 58 -20.66 1.14 0.91
N PHE A 59 -21.96 1.36 1.13
CA PHE A 59 -22.46 1.76 2.44
C PHE A 59 -22.21 0.66 3.49
N MET A 60 -22.52 -0.60 3.18
CA MET A 60 -22.26 -1.72 4.07
C MET A 60 -20.77 -1.97 4.23
N ALA A 61 -19.98 -1.83 3.16
CA ALA A 61 -18.52 -1.96 3.23
C ALA A 61 -17.93 -0.94 4.21
N ARG A 62 -18.28 0.35 4.08
CA ARG A 62 -17.83 1.40 5.02
C ARG A 62 -18.23 1.10 6.45
N LYS A 63 -19.49 0.71 6.68
CA LYS A 63 -19.98 0.34 8.02
C LYS A 63 -19.11 -0.74 8.68
N PHE A 64 -18.81 -1.80 7.96
CA PHE A 64 -18.04 -2.91 8.50
C PHE A 64 -16.54 -2.62 8.57
N TYR A 65 -15.96 -1.84 7.64
CA TYR A 65 -14.58 -1.34 7.80
C TYR A 65 -14.45 -0.45 9.05
N HIS A 66 -15.44 0.42 9.34
CA HIS A 66 -15.45 1.18 10.59
C HIS A 66 -15.54 0.27 11.82
N ALA A 67 -16.35 -0.79 11.77
CA ALA A 67 -16.42 -1.76 12.86
C ALA A 67 -15.09 -2.50 13.09
N ALA A 68 -14.29 -2.65 12.04
CA ALA A 68 -12.96 -3.27 12.07
C ALA A 68 -11.81 -2.28 12.31
N SER A 69 -12.07 -0.99 12.52
CA SER A 69 -11.02 0.06 12.51
C SER A 69 -9.96 -0.09 13.61
N ALA A 70 -10.27 -0.79 14.69
CA ALA A 70 -9.33 -1.08 15.78
C ALA A 70 -8.49 -2.35 15.53
N MET A 71 -8.71 -3.07 14.42
CA MET A 71 -7.95 -4.26 14.07
C MET A 71 -6.46 -3.91 13.86
N GLU A 72 -5.59 -4.76 14.41
CA GLU A 72 -4.15 -4.64 14.23
C GLU A 72 -3.75 -4.58 12.74
N GLY A 73 -2.68 -3.83 12.44
CA GLY A 73 -2.14 -3.70 11.09
C GLY A 73 -2.87 -2.70 10.18
N GLY A 74 -3.93 -2.02 10.65
CA GLY A 74 -4.51 -0.83 10.00
C GLY A 74 -5.18 -1.03 8.63
N ALA A 75 -5.31 -2.26 8.14
CA ALA A 75 -5.88 -2.53 6.81
C ALA A 75 -7.32 -2.01 6.62
N PRO A 76 -8.23 -2.05 7.60
CA PRO A 76 -9.56 -1.46 7.48
C PRO A 76 -9.52 0.05 7.26
N LEU A 77 -8.64 0.77 7.97
CA LEU A 77 -8.47 2.22 7.84
C LEU A 77 -7.91 2.60 6.48
N PHE A 78 -6.93 1.83 5.98
CA PHE A 78 -6.42 1.98 4.62
C PHE A 78 -7.52 1.84 3.57
N ASN A 79 -8.37 0.80 3.69
CA ASN A 79 -9.49 0.62 2.76
C ASN A 79 -10.53 1.74 2.86
N LEU A 80 -10.84 2.24 4.06
CA LEU A 80 -11.70 3.41 4.26
C LEU A 80 -11.14 4.65 3.55
N ALA A 81 -9.85 4.92 3.72
CA ALA A 81 -9.17 6.03 3.04
C ALA A 81 -9.30 5.94 1.52
N LEU A 82 -9.09 4.75 0.93
CA LEU A 82 -9.28 4.55 -0.51
C LEU A 82 -10.74 4.75 -0.96
N MET A 83 -11.70 4.35 -0.14
CA MET A 83 -13.13 4.58 -0.44
C MET A 83 -13.49 6.06 -0.39
N GLU A 84 -12.90 6.82 0.53
CA GLU A 84 -13.09 8.27 0.65
C GLU A 84 -12.45 9.04 -0.51
N ILE A 85 -11.26 8.64 -0.95
CA ILE A 85 -10.62 9.19 -2.16
C ILE A 85 -11.55 9.02 -3.38
N ARG A 86 -12.22 7.87 -3.51
CA ARG A 86 -13.03 7.50 -4.67
C ARG A 86 -14.50 7.90 -4.56
N GLY A 87 -14.93 8.44 -3.42
CA GLY A 87 -16.35 8.72 -3.20
C GLY A 87 -17.22 7.46 -3.17
N GLN A 88 -16.70 6.34 -2.67
CA GLN A 88 -17.41 5.07 -2.62
C GLN A 88 -18.29 4.99 -1.38
N GLY A 89 -19.60 5.17 -1.58
CA GLY A 89 -20.63 5.13 -0.53
C GLY A 89 -20.91 6.48 0.15
N ASP A 90 -20.18 7.52 -0.21
CA ASP A 90 -20.40 8.91 0.17
C ASP A 90 -19.66 9.82 -0.83
N ALA A 91 -19.78 11.15 -0.71
CA ALA A 91 -18.97 12.08 -1.49
C ALA A 91 -17.47 11.88 -1.16
N PRO A 92 -16.57 12.12 -2.13
CA PRO A 92 -15.13 12.10 -1.87
C PRO A 92 -14.75 13.09 -0.77
N ASP A 93 -13.85 12.65 0.13
CA ASP A 93 -13.33 13.47 1.23
C ASP A 93 -11.84 13.18 1.41
N LEU A 94 -11.01 14.01 0.77
CA LEU A 94 -9.55 13.83 0.77
C LEU A 94 -8.92 14.09 2.14
N LYS A 95 -9.53 14.94 2.97
CA LYS A 95 -9.03 15.22 4.33
C LYS A 95 -9.26 14.04 5.27
N SER A 96 -10.48 13.48 5.22
CA SER A 96 -10.78 12.26 5.98
C SER A 96 -9.93 11.09 5.50
N ALA A 97 -9.74 10.95 4.19
CA ALA A 97 -8.90 9.92 3.60
C ALA A 97 -7.45 10.01 4.10
N LEU A 98 -6.85 11.21 4.08
CA LEU A 98 -5.49 11.40 4.60
C LEU A 98 -5.39 11.04 6.09
N ARG A 99 -6.35 11.47 6.91
CA ARG A 99 -6.39 11.14 8.35
C ARG A 99 -6.46 9.62 8.56
N HIS A 100 -7.35 8.90 7.88
CA HIS A 100 -7.41 7.44 7.99
C HIS A 100 -6.15 6.75 7.46
N MET A 101 -5.50 7.33 6.45
CA MET A 101 -4.23 6.83 5.92
C MET A 101 -3.11 6.98 6.95
N GLU A 102 -3.05 8.12 7.66
CA GLU A 102 -2.10 8.39 8.75
C GLU A 102 -2.36 7.46 9.95
N GLU A 103 -3.63 7.26 10.33
CA GLU A 103 -4.02 6.33 11.37
C GLU A 103 -3.62 4.88 11.02
N ALA A 104 -3.83 4.45 9.77
CA ALA A 104 -3.39 3.14 9.29
C ALA A 104 -1.85 3.01 9.33
N ALA A 105 -1.13 4.04 8.92
CA ALA A 105 0.33 4.08 8.99
C ALA A 105 0.84 4.06 10.43
N ALA A 106 0.13 4.69 11.38
CA ALA A 106 0.46 4.61 12.81
C ALA A 106 0.36 3.17 13.36
N LEU A 107 -0.47 2.33 12.75
CA LEU A 107 -0.59 0.90 13.01
C LEU A 107 0.36 0.04 12.15
N ASP A 108 1.38 0.66 11.56
CA ASP A 108 2.39 0.04 10.70
C ASP A 108 1.79 -0.71 9.48
N CYS A 109 0.66 -0.24 8.93
CA CYS A 109 0.10 -0.78 7.69
C CYS A 109 1.05 -0.54 6.51
N PRO A 110 1.61 -1.59 5.88
CA PRO A 110 2.61 -1.41 4.81
C PRO A 110 2.06 -0.67 3.59
N ASP A 111 0.79 -0.91 3.24
CA ASP A 111 0.11 -0.23 2.13
C ASP A 111 -0.06 1.27 2.42
N ALA A 112 -0.43 1.63 3.65
CA ALA A 112 -0.58 3.02 4.07
C ALA A 112 0.77 3.75 4.15
N LEU A 113 1.80 3.09 4.68
CA LEU A 113 3.17 3.63 4.73
C LEU A 113 3.71 3.88 3.33
N LEU A 114 3.55 2.94 2.40
CA LEU A 114 3.96 3.11 1.00
C LEU A 114 3.17 4.24 0.33
N TYR A 115 1.86 4.31 0.58
CA TYR A 115 1.01 5.36 0.05
C TYR A 115 1.47 6.74 0.52
N LEU A 116 1.62 6.92 1.84
CA LEU A 116 2.04 8.21 2.42
C LEU A 116 3.44 8.62 1.96
N GLY A 117 4.40 7.69 1.92
CA GLY A 117 5.72 7.96 1.38
C GLY A 117 5.66 8.51 -0.06
N THR A 118 4.81 7.91 -0.89
CA THR A 118 4.58 8.39 -2.26
C THR A 118 3.84 9.74 -2.28
N ALA A 119 2.81 9.91 -1.45
CA ALA A 119 2.05 11.16 -1.38
C ALA A 119 2.92 12.34 -0.91
N TYR A 120 3.79 12.13 0.08
CA TYR A 120 4.78 13.13 0.50
C TYR A 120 5.82 13.43 -0.59
N THR A 121 6.24 12.41 -1.35
CA THR A 121 7.13 12.63 -2.51
C THR A 121 6.47 13.52 -3.57
N LEU A 122 5.18 13.31 -3.83
CA LEU A 122 4.42 14.03 -4.85
C LEU A 122 3.85 15.36 -4.37
N GLY A 123 3.64 15.53 -3.06
CA GLY A 123 2.90 16.65 -2.48
C GLY A 123 1.43 16.65 -2.86
N CYS A 124 0.83 15.47 -3.09
CA CYS A 124 -0.59 15.36 -3.42
C CYS A 124 -1.20 14.01 -3.01
N VAL A 125 -2.52 14.03 -2.77
CA VAL A 125 -3.34 12.82 -2.66
C VAL A 125 -3.63 12.28 -4.06
N PHE A 126 -3.68 10.97 -4.22
CA PHE A 126 -3.92 10.28 -5.49
C PHE A 126 -4.72 8.98 -5.30
N ASP A 127 -5.37 8.49 -6.37
CA ASP A 127 -5.96 7.14 -6.36
C ASP A 127 -4.92 6.13 -6.87
N PRO A 128 -4.41 5.23 -6.02
CA PRO A 128 -3.34 4.30 -6.41
C PRO A 128 -3.73 3.28 -7.49
N LEU A 129 -5.04 3.08 -7.78
CA LEU A 129 -5.48 2.21 -8.86
C LEU A 129 -5.40 2.87 -10.24
N ASN A 130 -5.40 4.20 -10.29
CA ASN A 130 -5.43 4.96 -11.54
C ASN A 130 -4.11 5.67 -11.85
N VAL A 131 -3.12 5.55 -10.97
CA VAL A 131 -1.77 5.99 -11.26
C VAL A 131 -1.05 4.87 -12.00
N GLU A 132 -0.72 5.11 -13.26
CA GLU A 132 0.12 4.18 -14.02
C GLU A 132 1.46 4.04 -13.31
N CYS A 133 1.64 2.89 -12.68
CA CYS A 133 2.89 2.44 -12.08
C CYS A 133 3.56 3.44 -11.11
N LEU A 134 3.29 3.31 -9.82
CA LEU A 134 3.99 4.06 -8.76
C LEU A 134 5.51 3.95 -8.87
N SER A 135 6.02 2.86 -9.45
CA SER A 135 7.43 2.62 -9.73
C SER A 135 8.05 3.56 -10.79
N MET A 136 7.22 4.24 -11.58
CA MET A 136 7.69 5.20 -12.59
C MET A 136 7.77 6.63 -12.06
N ILE A 137 7.32 6.88 -10.83
CA ILE A 137 7.45 8.21 -10.23
C ILE A 137 8.90 8.38 -9.76
N PRO A 138 9.64 9.37 -10.28
CA PRO A 138 11.00 9.61 -9.83
C PRO A 138 10.99 10.04 -8.36
N PHE A 139 11.38 9.17 -7.44
CA PHE A 139 11.41 9.42 -6.00
C PHE A 139 12.36 10.56 -5.57
N TYR A 140 13.33 10.86 -6.40
CA TYR A 140 14.37 11.86 -6.16
C TYR A 140 14.00 13.25 -6.65
N ARG A 141 12.78 13.46 -7.12
CA ARG A 141 12.38 14.77 -7.62
C ARG A 141 11.03 15.18 -7.05
N VAL A 142 11.05 16.15 -6.15
CA VAL A 142 9.82 16.87 -5.79
C VAL A 142 9.33 17.58 -7.06
N ILE A 143 8.21 17.12 -7.58
CA ILE A 143 7.62 17.71 -8.78
C ILE A 143 7.03 19.06 -8.39
N PRO A 144 7.48 20.18 -8.98
CA PRO A 144 6.88 21.47 -8.71
C PRO A 144 5.38 21.43 -8.97
N ARG A 145 4.60 22.15 -8.15
CA ARG A 145 3.12 22.17 -8.22
C ARG A 145 2.60 22.46 -9.64
N THR A 146 3.31 23.27 -10.42
CA THR A 146 2.99 23.58 -11.82
C THR A 146 3.17 22.39 -12.76
N GLU A 147 4.10 21.48 -12.46
CA GLU A 147 4.30 20.23 -13.23
C GLU A 147 3.42 19.11 -12.73
N GLN A 148 2.98 19.16 -11.46
CA GLN A 148 2.07 18.18 -10.87
C GLN A 148 0.70 18.16 -11.55
N SER A 149 0.26 19.29 -12.13
CA SER A 149 -0.95 19.35 -12.95
C SER A 149 -0.86 18.52 -14.24
N LEU A 150 0.37 18.17 -14.65
CA LEU A 150 0.64 17.30 -15.80
C LEU A 150 0.62 15.81 -15.45
N LEU A 151 0.49 15.44 -14.17
CA LEU A 151 0.17 14.10 -13.73
C LEU A 151 -1.32 13.81 -14.02
N THR A 152 -1.67 13.91 -15.29
CA THR A 152 -2.97 13.47 -15.81
C THR A 152 -3.07 11.98 -15.55
N GLY A 153 -4.06 11.55 -14.78
CA GLY A 153 -4.26 10.13 -14.47
C GLY A 153 -4.16 9.76 -13.00
N THR A 154 -4.23 10.74 -12.08
CA THR A 154 -4.35 10.46 -10.64
C THR A 154 -5.68 9.76 -10.29
N GLY A 155 -6.61 9.65 -11.24
CA GLY A 155 -7.89 8.99 -11.06
C GLY A 155 -8.88 9.73 -10.18
N LEU A 156 -8.54 10.92 -9.71
CA LEU A 156 -9.45 11.75 -8.96
C LEU A 156 -10.47 12.44 -9.88
N ASP A 157 -11.64 12.69 -9.33
CA ASP A 157 -12.64 13.54 -9.98
C ASP A 157 -11.99 14.90 -10.33
N PRO A 158 -12.13 15.41 -11.56
CA PRO A 158 -11.62 16.72 -11.95
C PRO A 158 -12.03 17.87 -11.02
N ALA A 159 -13.19 17.77 -10.37
CA ALA A 159 -13.66 18.73 -9.38
C ALA A 159 -12.80 18.78 -8.11
N LEU A 160 -12.02 17.72 -7.84
CA LEU A 160 -11.11 17.61 -6.67
C LEU A 160 -9.65 17.90 -7.04
N GLU A 161 -9.39 18.26 -8.29
CA GLU A 161 -8.02 18.38 -8.79
C GLU A 161 -7.19 19.42 -8.02
N ASP A 162 -7.81 20.55 -7.65
CA ASP A 162 -7.16 21.58 -6.82
C ASP A 162 -7.08 21.17 -5.33
N GLU A 163 -8.06 20.40 -4.84
CA GLU A 163 -8.12 20.02 -3.44
C GLU A 163 -7.03 19.01 -3.07
N ARG A 164 -6.64 18.10 -3.98
CA ARG A 164 -5.60 17.08 -3.73
C ARG A 164 -4.24 17.65 -3.30
N PHE A 165 -3.90 18.86 -3.75
CA PHE A 165 -2.66 19.56 -3.39
C PHE A 165 -2.80 20.41 -2.13
N SER A 166 -4.01 20.62 -1.63
CA SER A 166 -4.26 21.45 -0.45
C SER A 166 -4.23 20.67 0.87
N VAL A 167 -4.27 19.33 0.81
CA VAL A 167 -4.37 18.46 1.99
C VAL A 167 -3.04 17.89 2.45
N ILE A 168 -2.05 17.80 1.55
CA ILE A 168 -0.70 17.31 1.84
C ILE A 168 0.32 18.13 1.06
N GLU A 169 1.45 18.43 1.69
CA GLU A 169 2.57 19.11 1.06
C GLU A 169 3.71 18.10 0.82
N ALA A 170 4.57 18.38 -0.18
CA ALA A 170 5.75 17.58 -0.40
C ALA A 170 6.73 17.70 0.76
N ASP A 171 7.17 16.55 1.28
CA ASP A 171 8.15 16.45 2.36
C ASP A 171 9.04 15.23 2.15
N GLU A 172 10.28 15.48 1.74
CA GLU A 172 11.26 14.43 1.43
C GLU A 172 11.62 13.60 2.67
N TYR A 173 11.71 14.23 3.84
CA TYR A 173 12.05 13.54 5.08
C TYR A 173 10.90 12.64 5.55
N ALA A 174 9.68 13.14 5.53
CA ALA A 174 8.50 12.36 5.84
C ALA A 174 8.33 11.19 4.85
N ALA A 175 8.58 11.41 3.55
CA ALA A 175 8.53 10.37 2.54
C ALA A 175 9.49 9.21 2.87
N VAL A 176 10.75 9.53 3.17
CA VAL A 176 11.78 8.54 3.50
C VAL A 176 11.46 7.81 4.79
N GLU A 177 10.98 8.50 5.84
CA GLU A 177 10.56 7.86 7.09
C GLU A 177 9.46 6.81 6.84
N MET A 178 8.45 7.13 6.03
CA MET A 178 7.39 6.18 5.69
C MET A 178 7.96 4.96 4.94
N PHE A 179 8.85 5.16 3.97
CA PHE A 179 9.48 4.04 3.26
C PHE A 179 10.38 3.20 4.18
N GLU A 180 11.13 3.81 5.10
CA GLU A 180 11.94 3.06 6.09
C GLU A 180 11.06 2.18 6.97
N ARG A 181 9.98 2.72 7.53
CA ARG A 181 9.03 1.95 8.34
C ARG A 181 8.40 0.81 7.55
N ALA A 182 7.97 1.05 6.30
CA ALA A 182 7.41 0.00 5.44
C ALA A 182 8.40 -1.15 5.20
N THR A 183 9.72 -0.88 5.11
CA THR A 183 10.72 -1.95 4.93
C THR A 183 10.97 -2.78 6.18
N GLN A 184 10.58 -2.30 7.36
CA GLN A 184 10.78 -2.98 8.65
C GLN A 184 9.65 -3.95 9.00
N TYR A 185 8.57 -3.92 8.26
CA TYR A 185 7.43 -4.81 8.47
C TYR A 185 7.88 -6.28 8.41
N LYS A 186 7.62 -7.00 9.50
CA LYS A 186 8.00 -8.41 9.66
C LYS A 186 6.75 -9.27 9.56
N ASP A 187 6.36 -9.61 8.35
CA ASP A 187 5.48 -10.75 8.13
C ASP A 187 6.31 -11.87 7.50
N ASP A 188 6.64 -12.87 8.29
CA ASP A 188 7.45 -14.01 7.85
C ASP A 188 6.68 -14.92 6.88
N THR A 189 5.38 -14.71 6.71
CA THR A 189 4.48 -15.57 5.91
C THR A 189 4.16 -15.01 4.53
N TYR A 190 4.44 -13.72 4.26
CA TYR A 190 4.05 -13.09 3.01
C TYR A 190 5.17 -12.22 2.43
N ILE A 191 5.64 -12.59 1.24
CA ILE A 191 6.52 -11.73 0.43
C ILE A 191 5.64 -10.62 -0.14
N SER A 192 5.51 -9.52 0.61
CA SER A 192 4.63 -8.42 0.23
C SER A 192 5.23 -7.63 -0.94
N PRO A 193 4.49 -7.44 -2.04
CA PRO A 193 4.87 -6.52 -3.11
C PRO A 193 5.10 -5.09 -2.60
N GLN A 194 4.38 -4.67 -1.57
CA GLN A 194 4.52 -3.36 -0.94
C GLN A 194 5.88 -3.18 -0.27
N ILE A 195 6.39 -4.21 0.40
CA ILE A 195 7.76 -4.18 0.95
C ILE A 195 8.79 -4.05 -0.17
N GLY A 196 8.56 -4.72 -1.30
CA GLY A 196 9.39 -4.60 -2.49
C GLY A 196 9.40 -3.18 -3.06
N ALA A 197 8.23 -2.57 -3.18
CA ALA A 197 8.09 -1.18 -3.62
C ALA A 197 8.73 -0.19 -2.63
N ALA A 198 8.54 -0.38 -1.33
CA ALA A 198 9.19 0.45 -0.31
C ALA A 198 10.73 0.32 -0.33
N ARG A 199 11.26 -0.91 -0.51
CA ARG A 199 12.71 -1.14 -0.67
C ARG A 199 13.25 -0.49 -1.95
N LEU A 200 12.48 -0.50 -3.04
CA LEU A 200 12.83 0.20 -4.28
C LEU A 200 12.92 1.70 -4.03
N ALA A 201 11.88 2.30 -3.45
CA ALA A 201 11.82 3.73 -3.16
C ALA A 201 12.97 4.18 -2.24
N LEU A 202 13.14 3.51 -1.11
CA LEU A 202 14.21 3.80 -0.15
C LEU A 202 15.60 3.57 -0.76
N GLY A 203 15.75 2.54 -1.58
CA GLY A 203 17.00 2.26 -2.29
C GLY A 203 17.39 3.40 -3.24
N GLN A 204 16.46 3.91 -3.99
CA GLN A 204 16.66 5.07 -4.87
C GLN A 204 16.94 6.35 -4.08
N ALA A 205 16.18 6.61 -3.01
CA ALA A 205 16.40 7.76 -2.13
C ALA A 205 17.83 7.78 -1.56
N LEU A 206 18.36 6.62 -1.13
CA LEU A 206 19.74 6.49 -0.63
C LEU A 206 20.81 6.72 -1.70
N ILE A 207 20.54 6.30 -2.95
CA ILE A 207 21.46 6.49 -4.09
C ILE A 207 21.50 7.96 -4.52
N GLU A 208 20.40 8.68 -4.39
CA GLU A 208 20.26 10.08 -4.80
C GLU A 208 20.53 11.08 -3.67
N GLY A 209 20.48 10.63 -2.41
CA GLY A 209 20.53 11.52 -1.25
C GLY A 209 19.23 12.32 -1.04
N PHE A 210 18.10 11.75 -1.46
CA PHE A 210 16.78 12.36 -1.32
C PHE A 210 16.26 12.19 0.10
N GLY A 211 16.01 13.28 0.81
CA GLY A 211 15.46 13.29 2.17
C GLY A 211 16.31 12.56 3.23
N MET A 212 17.52 12.15 2.89
CA MET A 212 18.44 11.44 3.79
C MET A 212 19.89 11.54 3.31
N GLU A 213 20.82 11.05 4.15
CA GLU A 213 22.24 11.01 3.79
C GLU A 213 22.49 10.02 2.62
N TYR A 214 23.32 10.47 1.68
CA TYR A 214 23.73 9.66 0.52
C TYR A 214 24.46 8.40 0.99
N ASP A 215 23.87 7.22 0.73
CA ASP A 215 24.47 5.90 1.00
C ASP A 215 24.13 4.92 -0.13
N PRO A 216 24.80 5.03 -1.28
CA PRO A 216 24.50 4.18 -2.43
C PRO A 216 24.76 2.69 -2.15
N ARG A 217 25.68 2.35 -1.24
CA ARG A 217 25.95 0.96 -0.90
C ARG A 217 24.74 0.29 -0.23
N ARG A 218 24.10 0.99 0.70
CA ARG A 218 22.86 0.55 1.33
C ARG A 218 21.71 0.54 0.30
N GLY A 219 21.66 1.58 -0.56
CA GLY A 219 20.66 1.72 -1.61
C GLY A 219 20.67 0.53 -2.58
N TYR A 220 21.81 0.21 -3.19
CA TYR A 220 21.94 -0.92 -4.10
C TYR A 220 21.60 -2.27 -3.45
N ARG A 221 21.93 -2.46 -2.17
CA ARG A 221 21.52 -3.68 -1.44
C ARG A 221 20.01 -3.77 -1.23
N LEU A 222 19.32 -2.67 -0.98
CA LEU A 222 17.87 -2.66 -0.88
C LEU A 222 17.22 -3.00 -2.23
N LEU A 223 17.73 -2.44 -3.32
CA LEU A 223 17.27 -2.77 -4.68
C LEU A 223 17.47 -4.25 -4.99
N GLU A 224 18.63 -4.82 -4.62
CA GLU A 224 18.88 -6.25 -4.79
C GLU A 224 17.87 -7.10 -4.03
N ARG A 225 17.57 -6.75 -2.77
CA ARG A 225 16.57 -7.44 -1.96
C ARG A 225 15.16 -7.29 -2.54
N ALA A 226 14.79 -6.09 -3.01
CA ALA A 226 13.51 -5.86 -3.68
C ALA A 226 13.35 -6.79 -4.90
N ALA A 227 14.38 -6.90 -5.72
CA ALA A 227 14.36 -7.73 -6.92
C ALA A 227 14.35 -9.24 -6.60
N LEU A 228 15.19 -9.71 -5.69
CA LEU A 228 15.39 -11.14 -5.42
C LEU A 228 14.39 -11.72 -4.42
N GLU A 229 14.11 -10.99 -3.34
CA GLU A 229 13.24 -11.45 -2.25
C GLU A 229 11.77 -11.11 -2.51
N ASN A 230 11.48 -9.90 -3.05
CA ASN A 230 10.10 -9.45 -3.28
C ASN A 230 9.64 -9.58 -4.74
N GLY A 231 10.52 -9.97 -5.67
CA GLY A 231 10.19 -10.14 -7.08
C GLY A 231 9.89 -8.82 -7.81
N SER A 232 10.42 -7.67 -7.33
CA SER A 232 10.23 -6.37 -7.97
C SER A 232 10.97 -6.35 -9.30
N ARG A 233 10.19 -6.27 -10.40
CA ARG A 233 10.72 -6.14 -11.76
C ARG A 233 11.40 -4.79 -11.97
N GLU A 234 10.86 -3.75 -11.36
CA GLU A 234 11.38 -2.38 -11.44
C GLU A 234 12.76 -2.28 -10.79
N ALA A 235 12.94 -2.92 -9.62
CA ALA A 235 14.26 -2.98 -8.98
C ALA A 235 15.26 -3.81 -9.81
N ALA A 236 14.81 -4.90 -10.43
CA ALA A 236 15.63 -5.70 -11.33
C ALA A 236 16.07 -4.88 -12.56
N ALA A 237 15.13 -4.20 -13.21
CA ALA A 237 15.40 -3.33 -14.36
C ALA A 237 16.38 -2.19 -14.00
N PHE A 238 16.19 -1.56 -12.82
CA PHE A 238 17.10 -0.53 -12.34
C PHE A 238 18.53 -1.08 -12.17
N LEU A 239 18.69 -2.23 -11.49
CA LEU A 239 20.00 -2.85 -11.27
C LEU A 239 20.68 -3.28 -12.58
N THR A 240 19.91 -3.71 -13.56
CA THR A 240 20.41 -4.08 -14.88
C THR A 240 20.88 -2.85 -15.64
N ALA A 241 20.08 -1.77 -15.62
CA ALA A 241 20.44 -0.52 -16.28
C ALA A 241 21.67 0.16 -15.68
N HIS A 242 21.90 0.02 -14.37
CA HIS A 242 23.01 0.62 -13.61
C HIS A 242 24.05 -0.43 -13.18
N GLY A 243 24.22 -1.49 -13.98
CA GLY A 243 25.04 -2.65 -13.60
C GLY A 243 26.50 -2.36 -13.27
N GLU A 244 27.13 -1.39 -13.94
CA GLU A 244 28.50 -0.98 -13.66
C GLU A 244 28.61 -0.30 -12.29
N GLU A 245 27.69 0.62 -11.96
CA GLU A 245 27.66 1.29 -10.67
C GLU A 245 27.29 0.32 -9.55
N ALA A 246 26.32 -0.56 -9.78
CA ALA A 246 25.93 -1.58 -8.81
C ALA A 246 27.11 -2.48 -8.41
N GLN A 247 28.00 -2.81 -9.35
CA GLN A 247 29.22 -3.57 -9.08
C GLN A 247 30.20 -2.82 -8.16
N ILE A 248 30.35 -1.50 -8.35
CA ILE A 248 31.20 -0.65 -7.51
C ILE A 248 30.71 -0.73 -6.05
N TYR A 249 29.41 -0.79 -5.84
CA TYR A 249 28.79 -0.85 -4.52
C TYR A 249 28.56 -2.28 -3.98
N GLY A 250 29.06 -3.30 -4.67
CA GLY A 250 29.19 -4.67 -4.16
C GLY A 250 28.14 -5.66 -4.65
N ILE A 251 27.34 -5.32 -5.67
CA ILE A 251 26.47 -6.28 -6.35
C ILE A 251 27.27 -7.06 -7.37
N SER A 252 27.33 -8.39 -7.25
CA SER A 252 28.14 -9.19 -8.15
C SER A 252 27.57 -9.29 -9.54
N PRO A 253 28.40 -9.35 -10.60
CA PRO A 253 27.95 -9.53 -11.99
C PRO A 253 27.05 -10.77 -12.17
N ALA A 254 27.33 -11.86 -11.42
CA ALA A 254 26.53 -13.07 -11.48
C ALA A 254 25.09 -12.86 -10.97
N ARG A 255 24.91 -11.95 -10.00
CA ARG A 255 23.57 -11.61 -9.48
C ARG A 255 22.81 -10.71 -10.45
N ILE A 256 23.49 -9.75 -11.11
CA ILE A 256 22.90 -8.93 -12.16
C ILE A 256 22.45 -9.83 -13.32
N ALA A 257 23.30 -10.75 -13.80
CA ALA A 257 22.95 -11.69 -14.84
C ALA A 257 21.80 -12.66 -14.48
N LEU A 258 21.58 -12.92 -13.17
CA LEU A 258 20.43 -13.68 -12.70
C LEU A 258 19.12 -12.89 -12.83
N LEU A 259 19.17 -11.59 -12.62
CA LEU A 259 18.01 -10.67 -12.77
C LEU A 259 17.60 -10.57 -14.25
N GLU A 260 18.55 -10.39 -15.16
CA GLU A 260 18.30 -10.35 -16.61
C GLU A 260 17.55 -11.60 -17.13
N LYS A 261 17.83 -12.77 -16.54
CA LYS A 261 17.16 -14.04 -16.92
C LYS A 261 15.73 -14.17 -16.35
N LYS A 262 15.38 -13.38 -15.35
CA LYS A 262 14.02 -13.36 -14.79
C LYS A 262 13.09 -12.41 -15.54
N GLU A 263 13.64 -11.46 -16.30
CA GLU A 263 12.89 -10.51 -17.13
C GLU A 263 12.47 -11.09 -18.48
N ASN A 264 13.12 -12.15 -18.97
CA ASN A 264 12.80 -12.88 -20.21
C ASN A 264 11.97 -14.14 -19.88
#